data_30692b7368acd1a0303d9216d2979bb3
#
_entry.id   30692b7368acd1a0303d9216d2979bb3
#
_cell.length_a   1.000
_cell.length_b   1.000
_cell.length_c   1.000
_cell.angle_alpha   90.00
_cell.angle_beta   90.00
_cell.angle_gamma   90.00
#
_symmetry.space_group_name_H-M   'P 1'
#
loop_
_entity.id
_entity.type
_entity.pdbx_description
1 polymer ?
#
loop_
_entity_poly.entity_id
_entity_poly.type
_entity_poly.pdbx_seq_one_letter_code
_entity_poly.pdbx_strand_id
1 'polypeptide(L)'
;MNTSLAIAVLLGGFLLLVFLRFPIAYAVAISSIACMLVNGTNLALLCKLMVKGISSFSLMAVPFFITMGCLMGSGGISEKLIDLANSLVGWMTGGMAMVNIVASYFFGGISGSAAADTASLGSILIPMMVDQGYDADFSTAVTITSSCEGLLVPPSHNMVIYATTAGSLSVGALFLAGYIPGALLAASLMVGSYIISKKRNYPKGEKFSLGKFIKQLGTSIWALAAIIIVVVGVVGGVFTATESAAIAVIYSLIVSVFIYKGLNWKGVWRVLGDCVDTLSIVLILIATSAVFGYCLTMLHVPDMAAKAITSLSDNPIVIALLLNLILLILGCIMDMAPIILIATPILLPIATSIGIHPIQFGIMVILNCGIGLLTPPVGSVLFIGSAVAKLPMEKVVKATLPFYLCMIVSLLLITFIPQISLWLPNLLMH
;
A
#
# COMPACT_ATOMS: atom_id res chain seq x y z
N MET A 1 14.68 -31.81 20.83
CA MET A 1 14.25 -30.42 20.41
C MET A 1 12.74 -30.35 20.48
N ASN A 2 12.17 -29.44 21.28
CA ASN A 2 10.72 -29.32 21.40
C ASN A 2 10.19 -28.32 20.31
N THR A 3 10.09 -28.80 19.06
CA THR A 3 9.66 -27.99 17.92
C THR A 3 8.32 -27.31 18.20
N SER A 4 7.40 -28.00 18.84
CA SER A 4 6.10 -27.45 19.24
C SER A 4 6.20 -26.29 20.22
N LEU A 5 7.15 -26.38 21.20
CA LEU A 5 7.40 -25.29 22.14
C LEU A 5 8.02 -24.08 21.42
N ALA A 6 8.98 -24.32 20.50
CA ALA A 6 9.60 -23.24 19.73
C ALA A 6 8.60 -22.51 18.84
N ILE A 7 7.65 -23.23 18.20
CA ILE A 7 6.55 -22.63 17.42
C ILE A 7 5.62 -21.84 18.34
N ALA A 8 5.24 -22.40 19.48
CA ALA A 8 4.37 -21.70 20.45
C ALA A 8 5.02 -20.40 20.97
N VAL A 9 6.33 -20.44 21.25
CA VAL A 9 7.09 -19.25 21.66
C VAL A 9 7.20 -18.23 20.53
N LEU A 10 7.45 -18.67 19.29
CA LEU A 10 7.58 -17.78 18.14
C LEU A 10 6.24 -17.09 17.81
N LEU A 11 5.21 -17.86 17.52
CA LEU A 11 3.90 -17.33 17.09
C LEU A 11 3.07 -16.82 18.26
N GLY A 12 3.00 -17.58 19.36
CA GLY A 12 2.26 -17.19 20.56
C GLY A 12 2.92 -15.99 21.26
N GLY A 13 4.24 -15.97 21.37
CA GLY A 13 4.99 -14.83 21.90
C GLY A 13 4.82 -13.58 21.05
N PHE A 14 4.87 -13.70 19.73
CA PHE A 14 4.60 -12.61 18.79
C PHE A 14 3.19 -12.04 18.99
N LEU A 15 2.17 -12.88 18.94
CA LEU A 15 0.78 -12.45 19.13
C LEU A 15 0.54 -11.82 20.49
N LEU A 16 1.09 -12.42 21.57
CA LEU A 16 0.98 -11.88 22.91
C LEU A 16 1.56 -10.45 23.01
N LEU A 17 2.76 -10.23 22.43
CA LEU A 17 3.40 -8.92 22.45
C LEU A 17 2.62 -7.89 21.63
N VAL A 18 2.05 -8.29 20.48
CA VAL A 18 1.18 -7.43 19.69
C VAL A 18 -0.08 -7.05 20.48
N PHE A 19 -0.73 -8.00 21.16
CA PHE A 19 -1.89 -7.71 22.02
C PHE A 19 -1.53 -6.80 23.21
N LEU A 20 -0.31 -6.91 23.74
CA LEU A 20 0.23 -6.01 24.76
C LEU A 20 0.64 -4.63 24.20
N ARG A 21 0.37 -4.37 22.92
CA ARG A 21 0.67 -3.10 22.22
C ARG A 21 2.16 -2.79 22.10
N PHE A 22 3.03 -3.77 22.09
CA PHE A 22 4.43 -3.56 21.72
C PHE A 22 4.52 -3.17 20.23
N PRO A 23 5.42 -2.25 19.86
CA PRO A 23 5.69 -2.00 18.45
C PRO A 23 6.08 -3.28 17.72
N ILE A 24 5.54 -3.50 16.52
CA ILE A 24 5.61 -4.78 15.79
C ILE A 24 7.06 -5.24 15.57
N ALA A 25 7.97 -4.31 15.25
CA ALA A 25 9.38 -4.62 15.07
C ALA A 25 10.00 -5.26 16.33
N TYR A 26 9.68 -4.76 17.52
CA TYR A 26 10.15 -5.34 18.80
C TYR A 26 9.45 -6.67 19.10
N ALA A 27 8.15 -6.78 18.83
CA ALA A 27 7.42 -8.04 19.02
C ALA A 27 8.03 -9.16 18.17
N VAL A 28 8.33 -8.87 16.89
CA VAL A 28 9.01 -9.79 15.96
C VAL A 28 10.43 -10.14 16.46
N ALA A 29 11.21 -9.14 16.90
CA ALA A 29 12.57 -9.36 17.37
C ALA A 29 12.60 -10.23 18.62
N ILE A 30 11.81 -9.88 19.64
CA ILE A 30 11.79 -10.57 20.96
C ILE A 30 11.31 -12.01 20.78
N SER A 31 10.24 -12.24 20.02
CA SER A 31 9.73 -13.61 19.78
C SER A 31 10.73 -14.46 18.99
N SER A 32 11.45 -13.86 18.02
CA SER A 32 12.51 -14.54 17.27
C SER A 32 13.70 -14.92 18.18
N ILE A 33 14.15 -13.99 19.03
CA ILE A 33 15.22 -14.25 20.00
C ILE A 33 14.81 -15.37 20.95
N ALA A 34 13.62 -15.32 21.52
CA ALA A 34 13.10 -16.33 22.42
C ALA A 34 13.03 -17.71 21.73
N CYS A 35 12.56 -17.76 20.50
CA CYS A 35 12.54 -18.97 19.67
C CYS A 35 13.94 -19.53 19.44
N MET A 36 14.92 -18.70 19.06
CA MET A 36 16.30 -19.10 18.84
C MET A 36 16.94 -19.67 20.11
N LEU A 37 16.67 -19.05 21.27
CA LEU A 37 17.15 -19.53 22.58
C LEU A 37 16.54 -20.90 22.91
N VAL A 38 15.22 -21.06 22.78
CA VAL A 38 14.53 -22.34 23.02
C VAL A 38 15.06 -23.46 22.11
N ASN A 39 15.41 -23.10 20.87
CA ASN A 39 15.90 -24.04 19.87
C ASN A 39 17.43 -24.28 19.97
N GLY A 40 18.14 -23.59 20.86
CA GLY A 40 19.60 -23.71 21.02
C GLY A 40 20.39 -23.12 19.85
N THR A 41 19.82 -22.21 19.07
CA THR A 41 20.48 -21.59 17.93
C THR A 41 21.41 -20.49 18.40
N ASN A 42 22.59 -20.37 17.78
CA ASN A 42 23.56 -19.35 18.13
C ASN A 42 23.04 -17.94 17.84
N LEU A 43 22.98 -17.09 18.88
CA LEU A 43 22.50 -15.70 18.75
C LEU A 43 23.37 -14.81 17.84
N ALA A 44 24.62 -15.17 17.56
CA ALA A 44 25.45 -14.47 16.57
C ALA A 44 24.81 -14.50 15.16
N LEU A 45 24.01 -15.53 14.88
CA LEU A 45 23.26 -15.64 13.63
C LEU A 45 22.18 -14.56 13.50
N LEU A 46 21.59 -14.11 14.62
CA LEU A 46 20.58 -13.04 14.63
C LEU A 46 21.12 -11.77 13.96
N CYS A 47 22.24 -11.24 14.43
CA CYS A 47 22.85 -10.05 13.85
C CYS A 47 23.20 -10.23 12.37
N LYS A 48 23.73 -11.40 12.00
CA LYS A 48 24.05 -11.73 10.60
C LYS A 48 22.80 -11.74 9.72
N LEU A 49 21.70 -12.31 10.18
CA LEU A 49 20.43 -12.35 9.44
C LEU A 49 19.79 -10.96 9.33
N MET A 50 19.82 -10.15 10.40
CA MET A 50 19.33 -8.78 10.38
C MET A 50 20.07 -7.94 9.35
N VAL A 51 21.42 -7.96 9.37
CA VAL A 51 22.24 -7.23 8.39
C VAL A 51 21.99 -7.75 6.98
N LYS A 52 21.96 -9.08 6.78
CA LYS A 52 21.64 -9.67 5.47
C LYS A 52 20.26 -9.26 4.97
N GLY A 53 19.27 -9.15 5.85
CA GLY A 53 17.90 -8.77 5.51
C GLY A 53 17.80 -7.38 4.90
N ILE A 54 18.59 -6.42 5.40
CA ILE A 54 18.58 -5.03 4.89
C ILE A 54 19.62 -4.77 3.81
N SER A 55 20.58 -5.68 3.59
CA SER A 55 21.69 -5.50 2.63
C SER A 55 21.35 -5.91 1.19
N SER A 56 20.06 -6.16 0.89
CA SER A 56 19.63 -6.50 -0.46
C SER A 56 19.62 -5.24 -1.35
N PHE A 57 20.26 -5.32 -2.53
CA PHE A 57 20.28 -4.21 -3.49
C PHE A 57 18.87 -3.77 -3.90
N SER A 58 17.97 -4.72 -4.13
CA SER A 58 16.58 -4.42 -4.48
C SER A 58 15.82 -3.67 -3.40
N LEU A 59 16.13 -3.92 -2.12
CA LEU A 59 15.51 -3.22 -0.99
C LEU A 59 15.97 -1.77 -0.86
N MET A 60 17.11 -1.38 -1.44
CA MET A 60 17.55 0.02 -1.47
C MET A 60 16.60 0.92 -2.27
N ALA A 61 15.74 0.36 -3.13
CA ALA A 61 14.67 1.11 -3.79
C ALA A 61 13.64 1.65 -2.79
N VAL A 62 13.41 0.98 -1.66
CA VAL A 62 12.40 1.38 -0.65
C VAL A 62 12.72 2.75 -0.03
N PRO A 63 13.93 3.02 0.49
CA PRO A 63 14.33 4.35 0.94
C PRO A 63 14.12 5.44 -0.11
N PHE A 64 14.50 5.18 -1.35
CA PHE A 64 14.38 6.15 -2.43
C PHE A 64 12.90 6.44 -2.77
N PHE A 65 12.05 5.43 -2.88
CA PHE A 65 10.62 5.64 -3.14
C PHE A 65 9.92 6.39 -2.00
N ILE A 66 10.24 6.08 -0.74
CA ILE A 66 9.70 6.82 0.41
C ILE A 66 10.16 8.29 0.35
N THR A 67 11.45 8.53 0.09
CA THR A 67 11.98 9.89 -0.03
C THR A 67 11.34 10.65 -1.19
N MET A 68 11.17 10.01 -2.35
CA MET A 68 10.45 10.57 -3.49
C MET A 68 9.04 11.01 -3.09
N GLY A 69 8.28 10.10 -2.45
CA GLY A 69 6.91 10.37 -2.00
C GLY A 69 6.82 11.53 -1.01
N CYS A 70 7.74 11.59 -0.03
CA CYS A 70 7.80 12.70 0.94
C CYS A 70 8.11 14.05 0.28
N LEU A 71 9.10 14.09 -0.63
CA LEU A 71 9.47 15.31 -1.37
C LEU A 71 8.32 15.81 -2.25
N MET A 72 7.67 14.90 -2.96
CA MET A 72 6.57 15.25 -3.85
C MET A 72 5.30 15.62 -3.08
N GLY A 73 4.99 14.90 -2.00
CA GLY A 73 3.83 15.20 -1.15
C GLY A 73 3.89 16.58 -0.50
N SER A 74 5.10 17.01 -0.08
CA SER A 74 5.32 18.34 0.51
C SER A 74 5.64 19.42 -0.52
N GLY A 75 5.88 19.04 -1.78
CA GLY A 75 6.37 19.92 -2.86
C GLY A 75 5.32 20.71 -3.63
N GLY A 76 4.04 20.73 -3.19
CA GLY A 76 2.95 21.44 -3.88
C GLY A 76 2.37 20.68 -5.08
N ILE A 77 2.69 19.40 -5.21
CA ILE A 77 2.26 18.53 -6.31
C ILE A 77 0.82 18.10 -6.12
N SER A 78 0.39 17.89 -4.87
CA SER A 78 -0.97 17.47 -4.53
C SER A 78 -2.03 18.38 -5.14
N GLU A 79 -1.86 19.70 -5.05
CA GLU A 79 -2.76 20.69 -5.62
C GLU A 79 -2.86 20.55 -7.16
N LYS A 80 -1.74 20.32 -7.85
CA LYS A 80 -1.72 20.17 -9.31
C LYS A 80 -2.42 18.91 -9.77
N LEU A 81 -2.30 17.82 -9.01
CA LEU A 81 -3.02 16.57 -9.31
C LEU A 81 -4.52 16.70 -9.01
N ILE A 82 -4.92 17.43 -7.96
CA ILE A 82 -6.31 17.75 -7.67
C ILE A 82 -6.92 18.59 -8.81
N ASP A 83 -6.21 19.61 -9.27
CA ASP A 83 -6.65 20.46 -10.40
C ASP A 83 -6.83 19.64 -11.68
N LEU A 84 -5.89 18.72 -11.97
CA LEU A 84 -5.97 17.82 -13.12
C LEU A 84 -7.19 16.90 -12.99
N ALA A 85 -7.36 16.24 -11.83
CA ALA A 85 -8.49 15.37 -11.56
C ALA A 85 -9.82 16.11 -11.66
N ASN A 86 -9.89 17.35 -11.13
CA ASN A 86 -11.07 18.20 -11.23
C ASN A 86 -11.42 18.54 -12.67
N SER A 87 -10.43 18.82 -13.52
CA SER A 87 -10.66 19.07 -14.93
C SER A 87 -11.17 17.84 -15.70
N LEU A 88 -10.85 16.62 -15.22
CA LEU A 88 -11.21 15.36 -15.86
C LEU A 88 -12.60 14.85 -15.43
N VAL A 89 -12.89 14.83 -14.14
CA VAL A 89 -14.10 14.18 -13.59
C VAL A 89 -14.98 15.09 -12.74
N GLY A 90 -14.57 16.32 -12.46
CA GLY A 90 -15.28 17.24 -11.58
C GLY A 90 -16.69 17.59 -12.01
N TRP A 91 -17.03 17.47 -13.30
CA TRP A 91 -18.35 17.71 -13.89
C TRP A 91 -19.42 16.65 -13.52
N MET A 92 -19.00 15.53 -12.97
CA MET A 92 -19.92 14.45 -12.60
C MET A 92 -20.77 14.82 -11.38
N THR A 93 -21.86 14.07 -11.14
CA THR A 93 -22.64 14.20 -9.88
C THR A 93 -21.77 13.74 -8.73
N GLY A 94 -21.68 14.54 -7.67
CA GLY A 94 -20.71 14.29 -6.60
C GLY A 94 -19.27 14.55 -7.07
N GLY A 95 -19.07 15.56 -7.94
CA GLY A 95 -17.83 15.82 -8.66
C GLY A 95 -16.59 15.81 -7.77
N MET A 96 -16.65 16.42 -6.59
CA MET A 96 -15.49 16.43 -5.67
C MET A 96 -15.15 15.05 -5.09
N ALA A 97 -16.11 14.15 -4.93
CA ALA A 97 -15.82 12.77 -4.54
C ALA A 97 -15.10 12.01 -5.68
N MET A 98 -15.53 12.27 -6.95
CA MET A 98 -14.82 11.70 -8.12
C MET A 98 -13.42 12.27 -8.25
N VAL A 99 -13.25 13.58 -8.01
CA VAL A 99 -11.94 14.25 -7.99
C VAL A 99 -11.03 13.63 -6.94
N ASN A 100 -11.55 13.37 -5.75
CA ASN A 100 -10.79 12.73 -4.66
C ASN A 100 -10.25 11.37 -5.09
N ILE A 101 -11.10 10.49 -5.65
CA ILE A 101 -10.71 9.16 -6.12
C ILE A 101 -9.64 9.25 -7.23
N VAL A 102 -9.86 10.07 -8.25
CA VAL A 102 -8.92 10.20 -9.37
C VAL A 102 -7.60 10.87 -8.93
N ALA A 103 -7.67 11.85 -8.03
CA ALA A 103 -6.47 12.48 -7.46
C ALA A 103 -5.64 11.47 -6.65
N SER A 104 -6.29 10.61 -5.83
CA SER A 104 -5.64 9.53 -5.10
C SER A 104 -5.00 8.50 -6.04
N TYR A 105 -5.64 8.16 -7.16
CA TYR A 105 -5.05 7.28 -8.18
C TYR A 105 -3.75 7.86 -8.74
N PHE A 106 -3.71 9.14 -9.09
CA PHE A 106 -2.50 9.79 -9.58
C PHE A 106 -1.44 9.98 -8.48
N PHE A 107 -1.87 10.44 -7.31
CA PHE A 107 -0.95 10.68 -6.19
C PHE A 107 -0.38 9.39 -5.63
N GLY A 108 -1.15 8.31 -5.68
CA GLY A 108 -0.71 6.98 -5.26
C GLY A 108 0.51 6.50 -6.02
N GLY A 109 0.58 6.74 -7.35
CA GLY A 109 1.75 6.47 -8.16
C GLY A 109 3.00 7.32 -7.81
N ILE A 110 2.88 8.21 -6.85
CA ILE A 110 3.98 9.05 -6.35
C ILE A 110 4.32 8.66 -4.91
N SER A 111 3.32 8.59 -4.03
CA SER A 111 3.51 8.35 -2.60
C SER A 111 3.71 6.88 -2.26
N GLY A 112 3.01 5.99 -2.96
CA GLY A 112 3.00 4.54 -2.67
C GLY A 112 2.47 4.19 -1.27
N SER A 113 1.78 5.12 -0.59
CA SER A 113 1.37 5.00 0.81
C SER A 113 -0.02 5.58 1.06
N ALA A 114 -0.97 4.75 1.50
CA ALA A 114 -2.32 5.18 1.85
C ALA A 114 -2.33 6.19 3.02
N ALA A 115 -1.43 6.04 3.98
CA ALA A 115 -1.29 6.96 5.09
C ALA A 115 -0.84 8.37 4.63
N ALA A 116 0.17 8.43 3.75
CA ALA A 116 0.67 9.68 3.19
C ALA A 116 -0.37 10.35 2.29
N ASP A 117 -1.12 9.56 1.49
CA ASP A 117 -2.21 10.04 0.66
C ASP A 117 -3.32 10.65 1.52
N THR A 118 -3.83 9.93 2.51
CA THR A 118 -4.86 10.42 3.43
C THR A 118 -4.43 11.68 4.17
N ALA A 119 -3.18 11.77 4.62
CA ALA A 119 -2.67 12.95 5.31
C ALA A 119 -2.53 14.15 4.35
N SER A 120 -1.98 13.95 3.17
CA SER A 120 -1.69 15.00 2.19
C SER A 120 -2.95 15.47 1.46
N LEU A 121 -3.56 14.59 0.64
CA LEU A 121 -4.77 14.93 -0.10
C LEU A 121 -5.97 15.16 0.81
N GLY A 122 -6.10 14.37 1.88
CA GLY A 122 -7.21 14.50 2.82
C GLY A 122 -7.23 15.85 3.53
N SER A 123 -6.07 16.40 3.89
CA SER A 123 -5.97 17.74 4.50
C SER A 123 -6.47 18.88 3.59
N ILE A 124 -6.46 18.67 2.29
CA ILE A 124 -6.94 19.62 1.28
C ILE A 124 -8.38 19.30 0.87
N LEU A 125 -8.64 18.05 0.49
CA LEU A 125 -9.91 17.66 -0.15
C LEU A 125 -11.06 17.55 0.85
N ILE A 126 -10.83 17.08 2.09
CA ILE A 126 -11.91 16.98 3.08
C ILE A 126 -12.51 18.35 3.39
N PRO A 127 -11.74 19.39 3.73
CA PRO A 127 -12.29 20.74 3.91
C PRO A 127 -12.97 21.29 2.65
N MET A 128 -12.34 21.13 1.46
CA MET A 128 -12.91 21.59 0.19
C MET A 128 -14.26 20.93 -0.10
N MET A 129 -14.43 19.64 0.19
CA MET A 129 -15.69 18.94 0.02
C MET A 129 -16.73 19.47 1.00
N VAL A 130 -16.39 19.65 2.26
CA VAL A 130 -17.29 20.18 3.29
C VAL A 130 -17.77 21.60 2.93
N ASP A 131 -16.86 22.45 2.47
CA ASP A 131 -17.20 23.83 2.03
C ASP A 131 -18.15 23.85 0.84
N GLN A 132 -18.13 22.78 0.00
CA GLN A 132 -19.07 22.61 -1.11
C GLN A 132 -20.38 21.88 -0.73
N GLY A 133 -20.60 21.63 0.57
CA GLY A 133 -21.85 21.07 1.07
C GLY A 133 -21.89 19.53 1.13
N TYR A 134 -20.73 18.87 1.06
CA TYR A 134 -20.66 17.44 1.34
C TYR A 134 -20.59 17.18 2.84
N ASP A 135 -21.19 16.09 3.30
CA ASP A 135 -21.05 15.67 4.69
C ASP A 135 -19.59 15.28 5.00
N ALA A 136 -19.09 15.69 6.15
CA ALA A 136 -17.71 15.47 6.54
C ALA A 136 -17.37 13.97 6.72
N ASP A 137 -18.33 13.14 7.18
CA ASP A 137 -18.21 11.70 7.30
C ASP A 137 -18.03 11.02 5.94
N PHE A 138 -18.83 11.40 4.95
CA PHE A 138 -18.72 10.92 3.58
C PHE A 138 -17.40 11.36 2.93
N SER A 139 -17.03 12.63 3.06
CA SER A 139 -15.78 13.17 2.54
C SER A 139 -14.58 12.44 3.07
N THR A 140 -14.58 12.15 4.37
CA THR A 140 -13.52 11.37 5.02
C THR A 140 -13.52 9.92 4.52
N ALA A 141 -14.68 9.28 4.43
CA ALA A 141 -14.78 7.88 3.96
C ALA A 141 -14.27 7.73 2.53
N VAL A 142 -14.62 8.63 1.62
CA VAL A 142 -14.10 8.64 0.24
C VAL A 142 -12.57 8.77 0.26
N THR A 143 -12.05 9.74 1.00
CA THR A 143 -10.60 10.02 1.05
C THR A 143 -9.79 8.83 1.56
N ILE A 144 -10.21 8.20 2.67
CA ILE A 144 -9.45 7.07 3.23
C ILE A 144 -9.57 5.82 2.36
N THR A 145 -10.69 5.61 1.68
CA THR A 145 -10.85 4.43 0.80
C THR A 145 -10.11 4.61 -0.52
N SER A 146 -10.14 5.79 -1.12
CA SER A 146 -9.38 6.08 -2.34
C SER A 146 -7.86 6.06 -2.09
N SER A 147 -7.39 6.43 -0.91
CA SER A 147 -5.95 6.35 -0.58
C SER A 147 -5.36 4.95 -0.71
N CYS A 148 -6.19 3.89 -0.60
CA CYS A 148 -5.76 2.52 -0.83
C CYS A 148 -5.38 2.23 -2.30
N GLU A 149 -5.84 3.04 -3.24
CA GLU A 149 -5.39 2.96 -4.65
C GLU A 149 -3.90 3.20 -4.76
N GLY A 150 -3.35 4.10 -3.94
CA GLY A 150 -1.94 4.41 -3.89
C GLY A 150 -1.04 3.24 -3.45
N LEU A 151 -1.60 2.20 -2.88
CA LEU A 151 -0.86 0.98 -2.58
C LEU A 151 -0.71 0.09 -3.81
N LEU A 152 -1.70 0.13 -4.70
CA LEU A 152 -1.77 -0.68 -5.92
C LEU A 152 -1.14 0.02 -7.13
N VAL A 153 -1.22 1.36 -7.20
CA VAL A 153 -0.69 2.10 -8.35
C VAL A 153 0.82 2.28 -8.21
N PRO A 154 1.61 1.82 -9.19
CA PRO A 154 3.07 1.96 -9.13
C PRO A 154 3.55 3.40 -9.45
N PRO A 155 4.76 3.73 -8.95
CA PRO A 155 5.64 2.90 -8.13
C PRO A 155 5.22 2.83 -6.66
N SER A 156 5.30 1.63 -6.07
CA SER A 156 4.97 1.40 -4.66
C SER A 156 6.12 0.67 -3.96
N HIS A 157 6.60 1.22 -2.84
CA HIS A 157 7.64 0.59 -2.03
C HIS A 157 7.18 -0.76 -1.45
N ASN A 158 5.88 -0.93 -1.20
CA ASN A 158 5.30 -2.20 -0.72
C ASN A 158 5.40 -3.30 -1.78
N MET A 159 5.26 -2.96 -3.06
CA MET A 159 5.49 -3.91 -4.16
C MET A 159 6.94 -4.37 -4.22
N VAL A 160 7.89 -3.49 -3.93
CA VAL A 160 9.32 -3.86 -3.87
C VAL A 160 9.59 -4.80 -2.70
N ILE A 161 9.03 -4.51 -1.52
CA ILE A 161 9.14 -5.39 -0.34
C ILE A 161 8.53 -6.76 -0.66
N TYR A 162 7.35 -6.80 -1.29
CA TYR A 162 6.73 -8.05 -1.70
C TYR A 162 7.60 -8.82 -2.70
N ALA A 163 8.07 -8.17 -3.77
CA ALA A 163 8.88 -8.81 -4.81
C ALA A 163 10.13 -9.48 -4.23
N THR A 164 10.80 -8.83 -3.27
CA THR A 164 11.99 -9.38 -2.60
C THR A 164 11.65 -10.51 -1.65
N THR A 165 10.54 -10.42 -0.93
CA THR A 165 10.10 -11.43 0.04
C THR A 165 9.57 -12.69 -0.66
N ALA A 166 8.94 -12.54 -1.80
CA ALA A 166 8.37 -13.64 -2.60
C ALA A 166 9.40 -14.41 -3.46
N GLY A 167 10.69 -14.17 -3.25
CA GLY A 167 11.75 -14.91 -3.95
C GLY A 167 12.30 -14.19 -5.18
N SER A 168 12.47 -12.87 -5.10
CA SER A 168 13.07 -12.03 -6.15
C SER A 168 12.24 -12.00 -7.45
N LEU A 169 10.94 -11.79 -7.33
CA LEU A 169 10.06 -11.54 -8.47
C LEU A 169 10.45 -10.23 -9.18
N SER A 170 10.12 -10.16 -10.47
CA SER A 170 10.30 -8.92 -11.23
C SER A 170 9.47 -7.78 -10.67
N VAL A 171 10.15 -6.73 -10.18
CA VAL A 171 9.49 -5.50 -9.68
C VAL A 171 8.73 -4.81 -10.82
N GLY A 172 9.28 -4.81 -12.03
CA GLY A 172 8.61 -4.24 -13.21
C GLY A 172 7.31 -4.95 -13.54
N ALA A 173 7.30 -6.29 -13.50
CA ALA A 173 6.09 -7.07 -13.72
C ALA A 173 5.03 -6.79 -12.63
N LEU A 174 5.46 -6.65 -11.39
CA LEU A 174 4.56 -6.33 -10.29
C LEU A 174 4.00 -4.91 -10.40
N PHE A 175 4.82 -3.95 -10.86
CA PHE A 175 4.37 -2.59 -11.16
C PHE A 175 3.28 -2.61 -12.25
N LEU A 176 3.53 -3.26 -13.37
CA LEU A 176 2.52 -3.38 -14.43
C LEU A 176 1.23 -4.04 -13.92
N ALA A 177 1.36 -5.06 -13.07
CA ALA A 177 0.23 -5.78 -12.50
C ALA A 177 -0.67 -4.92 -11.60
N GLY A 178 -0.17 -3.82 -11.05
CA GLY A 178 -0.91 -2.94 -10.16
C GLY A 178 -1.85 -1.93 -10.86
N TYR A 179 -1.58 -1.55 -12.11
CA TYR A 179 -2.36 -0.50 -12.79
C TYR A 179 -3.82 -0.84 -13.00
N ILE A 180 -4.11 -2.02 -13.55
CA ILE A 180 -5.48 -2.42 -13.85
C ILE A 180 -6.28 -2.68 -12.56
N PRO A 181 -5.74 -3.42 -11.55
CA PRO A 181 -6.38 -3.51 -10.24
C PRO A 181 -6.63 -2.17 -9.55
N GLY A 182 -5.68 -1.24 -9.60
CA GLY A 182 -5.86 0.11 -9.08
C GLY A 182 -6.99 0.87 -9.81
N ALA A 183 -7.03 0.81 -11.13
CA ALA A 183 -8.11 1.42 -11.93
C ALA A 183 -9.48 0.75 -11.67
N LEU A 184 -9.50 -0.56 -11.46
CA LEU A 184 -10.72 -1.29 -11.08
C LEU A 184 -11.23 -0.83 -9.72
N LEU A 185 -10.34 -0.68 -8.74
CA LEU A 185 -10.68 -0.16 -7.42
C LEU A 185 -11.22 1.27 -7.52
N ALA A 186 -10.54 2.16 -8.25
CA ALA A 186 -10.99 3.52 -8.51
C ALA A 186 -12.40 3.54 -9.14
N ALA A 187 -12.63 2.76 -10.19
CA ALA A 187 -13.93 2.68 -10.85
C ALA A 187 -15.03 2.18 -9.90
N SER A 188 -14.73 1.17 -9.09
CA SER A 188 -15.64 0.62 -8.09
C SER A 188 -16.01 1.67 -7.02
N LEU A 189 -15.02 2.41 -6.49
CA LEU A 189 -15.24 3.51 -5.54
C LEU A 189 -16.00 4.68 -6.17
N MET A 190 -15.74 5.00 -7.45
CA MET A 190 -16.50 6.01 -8.19
C MET A 190 -17.96 5.62 -8.33
N VAL A 191 -18.27 4.36 -8.63
CA VAL A 191 -19.67 3.86 -8.68
C VAL A 191 -20.33 3.99 -7.31
N GLY A 192 -19.68 3.55 -6.23
CA GLY A 192 -20.19 3.72 -4.87
C GLY A 192 -20.43 5.17 -4.49
N SER A 193 -19.44 6.04 -4.77
CA SER A 193 -19.55 7.48 -4.53
C SER A 193 -20.67 8.13 -5.34
N TYR A 194 -20.86 7.74 -6.60
CA TYR A 194 -21.93 8.25 -7.46
C TYR A 194 -23.33 7.91 -6.89
N ILE A 195 -23.52 6.66 -6.48
CA ILE A 195 -24.80 6.20 -5.90
C ILE A 195 -25.14 6.99 -4.64
N ILE A 196 -24.16 7.15 -3.74
CA ILE A 196 -24.34 7.91 -2.49
C ILE A 196 -24.57 9.38 -2.79
N SER A 197 -23.80 9.99 -3.69
CA SER A 197 -23.92 11.40 -4.06
C SER A 197 -25.29 11.71 -4.68
N LYS A 198 -25.81 10.81 -5.51
CA LYS A 198 -27.17 10.95 -6.08
C LYS A 198 -28.24 10.84 -4.99
N LYS A 199 -28.06 9.93 -4.01
CA LYS A 199 -29.00 9.74 -2.90
C LYS A 199 -29.02 10.93 -1.94
N ARG A 200 -27.86 11.55 -1.68
CA ARG A 200 -27.68 12.70 -0.79
C ARG A 200 -27.82 14.06 -1.51
N ASN A 201 -28.12 14.05 -2.83
CA ASN A 201 -28.25 15.25 -3.66
C ASN A 201 -27.03 16.17 -3.64
N TYR A 202 -25.81 15.61 -3.65
CA TYR A 202 -24.60 16.41 -3.70
C TYR A 202 -24.45 17.18 -5.02
N PRO A 203 -23.76 18.33 -5.00
CA PRO A 203 -23.67 19.21 -6.15
C PRO A 203 -22.93 18.55 -7.33
N LYS A 204 -23.27 19.03 -8.53
CA LYS A 204 -22.49 18.76 -9.75
C LYS A 204 -21.50 19.89 -9.93
N GLY A 205 -20.30 19.55 -10.40
CA GLY A 205 -19.32 20.55 -10.73
C GLY A 205 -19.57 21.23 -12.09
N GLU A 206 -18.62 22.06 -12.49
CA GLU A 206 -18.65 22.77 -13.78
C GLU A 206 -18.55 21.78 -14.95
N LYS A 207 -19.15 22.14 -16.08
CA LYS A 207 -19.10 21.32 -17.30
C LYS A 207 -17.66 21.08 -17.76
N PHE A 208 -17.42 19.88 -18.30
CA PHE A 208 -16.13 19.52 -18.87
C PHE A 208 -15.68 20.54 -19.94
N SER A 209 -14.43 20.96 -19.85
CA SER A 209 -13.80 21.87 -20.84
C SER A 209 -12.45 21.31 -21.25
N LEU A 210 -12.32 20.95 -22.52
CA LEU A 210 -11.07 20.43 -23.09
C LEU A 210 -9.91 21.42 -22.92
N GLY A 211 -10.18 22.72 -23.06
CA GLY A 211 -9.15 23.76 -22.86
C GLY A 211 -8.62 23.81 -21.42
N LYS A 212 -9.52 23.71 -20.41
CA LYS A 212 -9.12 23.60 -19.00
C LYS A 212 -8.31 22.34 -18.77
N PHE A 213 -8.73 21.20 -19.32
CA PHE A 213 -8.04 19.92 -19.18
C PHE A 213 -6.62 19.97 -19.76
N ILE A 214 -6.43 20.45 -21.00
CA ILE A 214 -5.11 20.56 -21.62
C ILE A 214 -4.20 21.51 -20.82
N LYS A 215 -4.73 22.62 -20.31
CA LYS A 215 -3.97 23.53 -19.47
C LYS A 215 -3.52 22.86 -18.17
N GLN A 216 -4.41 22.15 -17.47
CA GLN A 216 -4.06 21.46 -16.23
C GLN A 216 -3.12 20.29 -16.46
N LEU A 217 -3.28 19.56 -17.56
CA LEU A 217 -2.33 18.53 -17.97
C LEU A 217 -0.92 19.12 -18.16
N GLY A 218 -0.79 20.28 -18.81
CA GLY A 218 0.46 20.98 -18.98
C GLY A 218 1.12 21.40 -17.67
N THR A 219 0.35 21.82 -16.68
CA THR A 219 0.89 22.18 -15.35
C THR A 219 1.25 20.95 -14.49
N SER A 220 0.55 19.83 -14.67
CA SER A 220 0.75 18.60 -13.92
C SER A 220 1.75 17.64 -14.58
N ILE A 221 2.22 17.94 -15.80
CA ILE A 221 3.12 17.06 -16.58
C ILE A 221 4.39 16.72 -15.81
N TRP A 222 4.92 17.67 -15.05
CA TRP A 222 6.12 17.47 -14.25
C TRP A 222 5.90 16.48 -13.10
N ALA A 223 4.71 16.47 -12.50
CA ALA A 223 4.36 15.48 -11.48
C ALA A 223 4.19 14.08 -12.11
N LEU A 224 3.48 13.99 -13.23
CA LEU A 224 3.26 12.72 -13.93
C LEU A 224 4.55 12.15 -14.52
N ALA A 225 5.49 13.01 -14.95
CA ALA A 225 6.78 12.57 -15.49
C ALA A 225 7.61 11.78 -14.47
N ALA A 226 7.49 12.05 -13.17
CA ALA A 226 8.15 11.24 -12.14
C ALA A 226 7.70 9.75 -12.20
N ILE A 227 6.40 9.53 -12.33
CA ILE A 227 5.82 8.19 -12.46
C ILE A 227 6.32 7.53 -13.75
N ILE A 228 6.27 8.27 -14.87
CA ILE A 228 6.70 7.78 -16.18
C ILE A 228 8.17 7.39 -16.16
N ILE A 229 9.05 8.22 -15.59
CA ILE A 229 10.50 7.94 -15.48
C ILE A 229 10.73 6.61 -14.76
N VAL A 230 10.07 6.39 -13.62
CA VAL A 230 10.25 5.16 -12.84
C VAL A 230 9.71 3.96 -13.62
N VAL A 231 8.45 4.04 -14.05
CA VAL A 231 7.77 2.88 -14.65
C VAL A 231 8.38 2.50 -15.99
N VAL A 232 8.58 3.47 -16.88
CA VAL A 232 9.18 3.21 -18.20
C VAL A 232 10.64 2.76 -18.04
N GLY A 233 11.39 3.35 -17.09
CA GLY A 233 12.77 2.96 -16.82
C GLY A 233 12.89 1.51 -16.36
N VAL A 234 12.02 1.06 -15.45
CA VAL A 234 12.04 -0.31 -14.90
C VAL A 234 11.46 -1.31 -15.91
N VAL A 235 10.31 -1.01 -16.48
CA VAL A 235 9.62 -1.92 -17.43
C VAL A 235 10.42 -2.06 -18.75
N GLY A 236 10.98 -0.97 -19.22
CA GLY A 236 11.84 -0.97 -20.42
C GLY A 236 13.21 -1.63 -20.21
N GLY A 237 13.53 -2.07 -18.97
CA GLY A 237 14.81 -2.70 -18.65
C GLY A 237 16.02 -1.76 -18.76
N VAL A 238 15.77 -0.44 -18.87
CA VAL A 238 16.84 0.58 -18.97
C VAL A 238 17.52 0.77 -17.61
N PHE A 239 16.73 0.72 -16.55
CA PHE A 239 17.16 0.88 -15.15
C PHE A 239 16.59 -0.23 -14.27
N THR A 240 17.33 -0.57 -13.25
CA THR A 240 16.80 -1.35 -12.11
C THR A 240 15.80 -0.51 -11.31
N ALA A 241 14.99 -1.15 -10.49
CA ALA A 241 14.06 -0.44 -9.61
C ALA A 241 14.77 0.55 -8.66
N THR A 242 15.98 0.19 -8.20
CA THR A 242 16.80 1.03 -7.33
C THR A 242 17.35 2.25 -8.05
N GLU A 243 17.87 2.08 -9.26
CA GLU A 243 18.37 3.20 -10.07
C GLU A 243 17.24 4.15 -10.48
N SER A 244 16.10 3.60 -10.92
CA SER A 244 14.91 4.41 -11.24
C SER A 244 14.41 5.21 -10.04
N ALA A 245 14.39 4.60 -8.85
CA ALA A 245 13.99 5.27 -7.62
C ALA A 245 14.96 6.38 -7.23
N ALA A 246 16.29 6.17 -7.38
CA ALA A 246 17.30 7.19 -7.12
C ALA A 246 17.17 8.39 -8.08
N ILE A 247 16.96 8.12 -9.37
CA ILE A 247 16.71 9.17 -10.38
C ILE A 247 15.44 9.94 -10.03
N ALA A 248 14.38 9.25 -9.62
CA ALA A 248 13.12 9.87 -9.23
C ALA A 248 13.23 10.78 -8.01
N VAL A 249 14.09 10.46 -7.03
CA VAL A 249 14.38 11.35 -5.89
C VAL A 249 15.01 12.67 -6.36
N ILE A 250 16.03 12.58 -7.21
CA ILE A 250 16.71 13.78 -7.76
C ILE A 250 15.70 14.60 -8.58
N TYR A 251 14.92 13.95 -9.44
CA TYR A 251 13.88 14.59 -10.23
C TYR A 251 12.84 15.28 -9.34
N SER A 252 12.35 14.59 -8.31
CA SER A 252 11.35 15.12 -7.37
C SER A 252 11.87 16.34 -6.61
N LEU A 253 13.14 16.32 -6.21
CA LEU A 253 13.79 17.44 -5.56
C LEU A 253 13.83 18.68 -6.50
N ILE A 254 14.23 18.48 -7.76
CA ILE A 254 14.27 19.54 -8.77
C ILE A 254 12.88 20.11 -9.01
N VAL A 255 11.88 19.26 -9.20
CA VAL A 255 10.49 19.68 -9.45
C VAL A 255 9.91 20.45 -8.27
N SER A 256 10.08 19.92 -7.05
CA SER A 256 9.51 20.52 -5.83
C SER A 256 10.17 21.86 -5.45
N VAL A 257 11.47 22.01 -5.69
CA VAL A 257 12.22 23.23 -5.30
C VAL A 257 12.19 24.29 -6.42
N PHE A 258 12.46 23.90 -7.67
CA PHE A 258 12.70 24.86 -8.75
C PHE A 258 11.47 25.08 -9.65
N ILE A 259 10.65 24.05 -9.91
CA ILE A 259 9.52 24.16 -10.84
C ILE A 259 8.26 24.58 -10.10
N TYR A 260 7.85 23.83 -9.09
CA TYR A 260 6.64 24.16 -8.31
C TYR A 260 6.92 25.13 -7.16
N LYS A 261 8.18 25.25 -6.74
CA LYS A 261 8.60 26.14 -5.65
C LYS A 261 7.83 25.91 -4.35
N GLY A 262 7.34 24.69 -4.15
CA GLY A 262 6.61 24.29 -2.94
C GLY A 262 7.52 24.06 -1.74
N LEU A 263 8.81 23.79 -1.99
CA LEU A 263 9.83 23.58 -0.95
C LEU A 263 10.97 24.58 -1.08
N ASN A 264 11.36 25.16 0.06
CA ASN A 264 12.63 25.86 0.23
C ASN A 264 13.66 24.91 0.86
N TRP A 265 14.95 25.31 0.89
CA TRP A 265 16.01 24.47 1.46
C TRP A 265 15.77 24.05 2.91
N LYS A 266 15.15 24.89 3.75
CA LYS A 266 14.77 24.52 5.12
C LYS A 266 13.66 23.47 5.12
N GLY A 267 12.72 23.58 4.18
CA GLY A 267 11.66 22.59 3.97
C GLY A 267 12.23 21.24 3.53
N VAL A 268 13.20 21.22 2.61
CA VAL A 268 13.87 19.98 2.17
C VAL A 268 14.51 19.27 3.36
N TRP A 269 15.26 19.98 4.22
CA TRP A 269 15.87 19.36 5.40
C TRP A 269 14.85 18.81 6.39
N ARG A 270 13.69 19.48 6.55
CA ARG A 270 12.59 18.97 7.38
C ARG A 270 12.01 17.69 6.78
N VAL A 271 11.70 17.68 5.49
CA VAL A 271 11.16 16.51 4.78
C VAL A 271 12.13 15.33 4.84
N LEU A 272 13.44 15.58 4.69
CA LEU A 272 14.45 14.52 4.84
C LEU A 272 14.48 13.97 6.29
N GLY A 273 14.27 14.81 7.30
CA GLY A 273 14.11 14.36 8.69
C GLY A 273 12.90 13.43 8.86
N ASP A 274 11.75 13.85 8.36
CA ASP A 274 10.51 13.04 8.39
C ASP A 274 10.68 11.70 7.63
N CYS A 275 11.47 11.72 6.55
CA CYS A 275 11.84 10.50 5.81
C CYS A 275 12.68 9.56 6.67
N VAL A 276 13.66 10.06 7.41
CA VAL A 276 14.53 9.24 8.27
C VAL A 276 13.70 8.53 9.34
N ASP A 277 12.73 9.20 9.95
CA ASP A 277 11.84 8.60 10.94
C ASP A 277 11.03 7.45 10.33
N THR A 278 10.42 7.67 9.17
CA THR A 278 9.66 6.64 8.44
C THR A 278 10.56 5.46 8.05
N LEU A 279 11.74 5.74 7.50
CA LEU A 279 12.71 4.73 7.06
C LEU A 279 13.24 3.90 8.22
N SER A 280 13.47 4.51 9.37
CA SER A 280 13.97 3.81 10.56
C SER A 280 12.98 2.71 10.99
N ILE A 281 11.68 3.00 10.96
CA ILE A 281 10.64 2.02 11.29
C ILE A 281 10.62 0.89 10.26
N VAL A 282 10.68 1.21 8.97
CA VAL A 282 10.61 0.20 7.90
C VAL A 282 11.86 -0.69 7.89
N LEU A 283 13.05 -0.10 8.02
CA LEU A 283 14.31 -0.85 7.96
C LEU A 283 14.49 -1.79 9.17
N ILE A 284 14.16 -1.33 10.39
CA ILE A 284 14.25 -2.21 11.56
C ILE A 284 13.25 -3.36 11.45
N LEU A 285 12.07 -3.10 10.89
CA LEU A 285 11.06 -4.12 10.65
C LEU A 285 11.55 -5.16 9.63
N ILE A 286 12.15 -4.74 8.51
CA ILE A 286 12.73 -5.66 7.52
C ILE A 286 13.84 -6.51 8.16
N ALA A 287 14.74 -5.88 8.93
CA ALA A 287 15.82 -6.58 9.62
C ALA A 287 15.32 -7.67 10.58
N THR A 288 14.35 -7.32 11.43
CA THR A 288 13.79 -8.27 12.42
C THR A 288 12.96 -9.35 11.76
N SER A 289 12.19 -9.01 10.72
CA SER A 289 11.39 -9.98 9.95
C SER A 289 12.25 -11.00 9.19
N ALA A 290 13.47 -10.64 8.78
CA ALA A 290 14.41 -11.60 8.19
C ALA A 290 14.78 -12.71 9.16
N VAL A 291 14.95 -12.39 10.45
CA VAL A 291 15.19 -13.39 11.51
C VAL A 291 13.95 -14.24 11.77
N PHE A 292 12.78 -13.59 11.84
CA PHE A 292 11.50 -14.27 12.04
C PHE A 292 11.21 -15.27 10.91
N GLY A 293 11.42 -14.85 9.65
CA GLY A 293 11.27 -15.70 8.47
C GLY A 293 12.22 -16.90 8.49
N TYR A 294 13.47 -16.72 8.95
CA TYR A 294 14.39 -17.81 9.17
C TYR A 294 13.86 -18.80 10.22
N CYS A 295 13.35 -18.32 11.36
CA CYS A 295 12.75 -19.17 12.39
C CYS A 295 11.53 -19.95 11.86
N LEU A 296 10.65 -19.30 11.10
CA LEU A 296 9.50 -19.93 10.46
C LEU A 296 9.92 -21.09 9.54
N THR A 297 10.91 -20.84 8.69
CA THR A 297 11.41 -21.84 7.73
C THR A 297 12.08 -23.00 8.45
N MET A 298 12.92 -22.71 9.44
CA MET A 298 13.62 -23.72 10.25
C MET A 298 12.64 -24.63 11.00
N LEU A 299 11.52 -24.09 11.45
CA LEU A 299 10.46 -24.83 12.16
C LEU A 299 9.42 -25.45 11.21
N HIS A 300 9.58 -25.37 9.90
CA HIS A 300 8.64 -25.86 8.89
C HIS A 300 7.20 -25.33 9.05
N VAL A 301 7.06 -24.11 9.58
CA VAL A 301 5.73 -23.48 9.78
C VAL A 301 4.96 -23.31 8.47
N PRO A 302 5.56 -22.90 7.33
CA PRO A 302 4.86 -22.84 6.05
C PRO A 302 4.24 -24.16 5.63
N ASP A 303 4.97 -25.28 5.76
CA ASP A 303 4.48 -26.62 5.41
C ASP A 303 3.32 -27.06 6.31
N MET A 304 3.42 -26.74 7.61
CA MET A 304 2.34 -27.02 8.58
C MET A 304 1.09 -26.19 8.27
N ALA A 305 1.24 -24.91 7.96
CA ALA A 305 0.14 -24.04 7.58
C ALA A 305 -0.52 -24.51 6.27
N ALA A 306 0.29 -24.91 5.28
CA ALA A 306 -0.21 -25.48 4.03
C ALA A 306 -1.07 -26.73 4.29
N LYS A 307 -0.54 -27.69 5.06
CA LYS A 307 -1.31 -28.90 5.43
C LYS A 307 -2.58 -28.58 6.21
N ALA A 308 -2.53 -27.64 7.13
CA ALA A 308 -3.72 -27.23 7.90
C ALA A 308 -4.81 -26.62 6.99
N ILE A 309 -4.44 -25.74 6.06
CA ILE A 309 -5.40 -25.09 5.15
C ILE A 309 -5.94 -26.09 4.14
N THR A 310 -5.10 -26.94 3.54
CA THR A 310 -5.54 -27.95 2.59
C THR A 310 -6.37 -29.06 3.24
N SER A 311 -6.19 -29.33 4.54
CA SER A 311 -7.05 -30.25 5.27
C SER A 311 -8.48 -29.73 5.51
N LEU A 312 -8.70 -28.41 5.42
CA LEU A 312 -10.02 -27.81 5.56
C LEU A 312 -10.85 -27.93 4.28
N SER A 313 -10.21 -27.91 3.11
CA SER A 313 -10.88 -28.02 1.81
C SER A 313 -9.88 -28.32 0.71
N ASP A 314 -10.26 -29.18 -0.24
CA ASP A 314 -9.54 -29.41 -1.50
C ASP A 314 -9.98 -28.46 -2.61
N ASN A 315 -11.01 -27.63 -2.37
CA ASN A 315 -11.55 -26.72 -3.37
C ASN A 315 -10.69 -25.45 -3.46
N PRO A 316 -10.06 -25.17 -4.62
CA PRO A 316 -9.23 -23.97 -4.81
C PRO A 316 -9.94 -22.65 -4.49
N ILE A 317 -11.24 -22.57 -4.77
CA ILE A 317 -12.05 -21.36 -4.49
C ILE A 317 -12.14 -21.11 -2.98
N VAL A 318 -12.39 -22.17 -2.20
CA VAL A 318 -12.49 -22.07 -0.73
C VAL A 318 -11.13 -21.66 -0.15
N ILE A 319 -10.04 -22.26 -0.62
CA ILE A 319 -8.69 -21.92 -0.17
C ILE A 319 -8.36 -20.45 -0.51
N ALA A 320 -8.69 -19.98 -1.72
CA ALA A 320 -8.46 -18.57 -2.10
C ALA A 320 -9.25 -17.60 -1.21
N LEU A 321 -10.50 -17.93 -0.85
CA LEU A 321 -11.32 -17.14 0.07
C LEU A 321 -10.75 -17.16 1.50
N LEU A 322 -10.26 -18.31 1.96
CA LEU A 322 -9.57 -18.41 3.26
C LEU A 322 -8.29 -17.58 3.30
N LEU A 323 -7.49 -17.58 2.23
CA LEU A 323 -6.30 -16.74 2.13
C LEU A 323 -6.66 -15.25 2.22
N ASN A 324 -7.70 -14.80 1.50
CA ASN A 324 -8.20 -13.43 1.60
C ASN A 324 -8.67 -13.10 3.02
N LEU A 325 -9.42 -13.99 3.66
CA LEU A 325 -9.92 -13.79 5.02
C LEU A 325 -8.78 -13.67 6.04
N ILE A 326 -7.76 -14.53 5.94
CA ILE A 326 -6.57 -14.48 6.81
C ILE A 326 -5.84 -13.14 6.61
N LEU A 327 -5.62 -12.73 5.36
CA LEU A 327 -4.96 -11.47 5.05
C LEU A 327 -5.74 -10.25 5.53
N LEU A 328 -7.07 -10.26 5.41
CA LEU A 328 -7.93 -9.21 5.94
C LEU A 328 -7.83 -9.12 7.47
N ILE A 329 -7.89 -10.25 8.17
CA ILE A 329 -7.75 -10.28 9.64
C ILE A 329 -6.38 -9.74 10.06
N LEU A 330 -5.31 -10.18 9.40
CA LEU A 330 -3.95 -9.67 9.67
C LEU A 330 -3.86 -8.16 9.40
N GLY A 331 -4.48 -7.70 8.32
CA GLY A 331 -4.52 -6.27 7.96
C GLY A 331 -5.24 -5.39 8.99
N CYS A 332 -6.23 -5.93 9.71
CA CYS A 332 -6.88 -5.20 10.80
C CYS A 332 -5.98 -5.01 12.04
N ILE A 333 -4.93 -5.83 12.19
CA ILE A 333 -4.08 -5.88 13.40
C ILE A 333 -2.73 -5.22 13.16
N MET A 334 -2.21 -5.32 11.94
CA MET A 334 -0.83 -4.93 11.60
C MET A 334 -0.78 -4.06 10.36
N ASP A 335 0.27 -3.25 10.23
CA ASP A 335 0.57 -2.51 9.00
C ASP A 335 1.01 -3.44 7.86
N MET A 336 1.02 -2.90 6.62
CA MET A 336 1.26 -3.66 5.41
C MET A 336 2.65 -4.30 5.34
N ALA A 337 3.71 -3.57 5.66
CA ALA A 337 5.08 -4.09 5.54
C ALA A 337 5.33 -5.33 6.42
N PRO A 338 4.91 -5.37 7.71
CA PRO A 338 4.99 -6.59 8.53
C PRO A 338 4.24 -7.77 7.92
N ILE A 339 3.03 -7.53 7.39
CA ILE A 339 2.21 -8.59 6.79
C ILE A 339 2.92 -9.18 5.57
N ILE A 340 3.42 -8.32 4.68
CA ILE A 340 4.15 -8.78 3.51
C ILE A 340 5.34 -9.66 3.93
N LEU A 341 6.14 -9.20 4.90
CA LEU A 341 7.36 -9.89 5.30
C LEU A 341 7.09 -11.22 6.05
N ILE A 342 6.01 -11.31 6.80
CA ILE A 342 5.68 -12.46 7.64
C ILE A 342 4.73 -13.43 6.95
N ALA A 343 3.65 -12.90 6.34
CA ALA A 343 2.61 -13.75 5.77
C ALA A 343 2.98 -14.28 4.37
N THR A 344 3.72 -13.52 3.56
CA THR A 344 4.07 -13.95 2.20
C THR A 344 4.83 -15.28 2.18
N PRO A 345 5.90 -15.51 2.97
CA PRO A 345 6.60 -16.80 2.97
C PRO A 345 5.73 -17.98 3.38
N ILE A 346 4.68 -17.74 4.17
CA ILE A 346 3.76 -18.77 4.66
C ILE A 346 2.65 -19.05 3.63
N LEU A 347 2.03 -17.99 3.11
CA LEU A 347 0.81 -18.09 2.31
C LEU A 347 1.06 -18.23 0.81
N LEU A 348 2.18 -17.71 0.29
CA LEU A 348 2.51 -17.80 -1.13
C LEU A 348 2.65 -19.24 -1.64
N PRO A 349 3.32 -20.19 -0.93
CA PRO A 349 3.35 -21.59 -1.35
C PRO A 349 1.96 -22.21 -1.44
N ILE A 350 1.04 -21.83 -0.53
CA ILE A 350 -0.35 -22.29 -0.53
C ILE A 350 -1.11 -21.72 -1.73
N ALA A 351 -0.95 -20.42 -2.00
CA ALA A 351 -1.57 -19.76 -3.14
C ALA A 351 -1.10 -20.38 -4.47
N THR A 352 0.19 -20.66 -4.60
CA THR A 352 0.75 -21.28 -5.82
C THR A 352 0.30 -22.74 -5.99
N SER A 353 0.11 -23.49 -4.91
CA SER A 353 -0.38 -24.87 -4.99
C SER A 353 -1.81 -24.98 -5.56
N ILE A 354 -2.62 -23.93 -5.42
CA ILE A 354 -3.97 -23.85 -6.01
C ILE A 354 -4.01 -23.12 -7.36
N GLY A 355 -2.85 -22.81 -7.93
CA GLY A 355 -2.72 -22.21 -9.26
C GLY A 355 -2.76 -20.67 -9.29
N ILE A 356 -2.72 -19.97 -8.15
CA ILE A 356 -2.62 -18.51 -8.13
C ILE A 356 -1.18 -18.11 -8.47
N HIS A 357 -1.04 -17.25 -9.48
CA HIS A 357 0.27 -16.75 -9.91
C HIS A 357 0.91 -15.85 -8.82
N PRO A 358 2.22 -15.94 -8.55
CA PRO A 358 2.88 -15.14 -7.49
C PRO A 358 2.66 -13.62 -7.61
N ILE A 359 2.65 -13.08 -8.83
CA ILE A 359 2.38 -11.65 -9.07
C ILE A 359 0.92 -11.31 -8.70
N GLN A 360 -0.05 -12.13 -9.11
CA GLN A 360 -1.45 -11.95 -8.75
C GLN A 360 -1.63 -12.01 -7.23
N PHE A 361 -0.98 -12.97 -6.55
CA PHE A 361 -1.03 -13.06 -5.09
C PHE A 361 -0.47 -11.80 -4.42
N GLY A 362 0.58 -11.20 -4.97
CA GLY A 362 1.12 -9.92 -4.48
C GLY A 362 0.10 -8.79 -4.51
N ILE A 363 -0.65 -8.66 -5.60
CA ILE A 363 -1.74 -7.68 -5.72
C ILE A 363 -2.86 -7.99 -4.72
N MET A 364 -3.21 -9.27 -4.54
CA MET A 364 -4.18 -9.69 -3.51
C MET A 364 -3.73 -9.31 -2.10
N VAL A 365 -2.48 -9.57 -1.74
CA VAL A 365 -1.91 -9.20 -0.44
C VAL A 365 -2.00 -7.69 -0.23
N ILE A 366 -1.58 -6.90 -1.20
CA ILE A 366 -1.57 -5.44 -1.10
C ILE A 366 -2.99 -4.89 -0.92
N LEU A 367 -3.97 -5.36 -1.69
CA LEU A 367 -5.35 -4.89 -1.55
C LEU A 367 -6.00 -5.35 -0.25
N ASN A 368 -5.79 -6.62 0.17
CA ASN A 368 -6.26 -7.09 1.47
C ASN A 368 -5.73 -6.25 2.63
N CYS A 369 -4.41 -5.99 2.62
CA CYS A 369 -3.81 -5.11 3.63
C CYS A 369 -4.37 -3.70 3.56
N GLY A 370 -4.58 -3.14 2.35
CA GLY A 370 -5.21 -1.84 2.15
C GLY A 370 -6.58 -1.75 2.81
N ILE A 371 -7.44 -2.76 2.61
CA ILE A 371 -8.75 -2.85 3.28
C ILE A 371 -8.57 -2.96 4.80
N GLY A 372 -7.60 -3.75 5.26
CA GLY A 372 -7.29 -3.92 6.67
C GLY A 372 -6.88 -2.62 7.35
N LEU A 373 -6.05 -1.79 6.69
CA LEU A 373 -5.63 -0.47 7.20
C LEU A 373 -6.79 0.51 7.45
N LEU A 374 -7.96 0.25 6.89
CA LEU A 374 -9.18 1.02 7.10
C LEU A 374 -10.08 0.40 8.17
N THR A 375 -9.78 -0.83 8.60
CA THR A 375 -10.69 -1.64 9.41
C THR A 375 -10.24 -1.68 10.87
N PRO A 376 -11.15 -1.44 11.86
CA PRO A 376 -10.83 -1.63 13.26
C PRO A 376 -10.35 -3.07 13.54
N PRO A 377 -9.51 -3.33 14.59
CA PRO A 377 -9.24 -2.45 15.73
C PRO A 377 -8.09 -1.46 15.56
N VAL A 378 -7.12 -1.71 14.68
CA VAL A 378 -5.98 -0.79 14.53
C VAL A 378 -6.26 0.25 13.44
N GLY A 379 -6.41 -0.13 12.18
CA GLY A 379 -6.79 0.75 11.08
C GLY A 379 -5.98 2.06 11.00
N SER A 380 -4.69 1.99 10.72
CA SER A 380 -3.80 3.18 10.79
C SER A 380 -4.28 4.34 9.91
N VAL A 381 -4.77 4.05 8.71
CA VAL A 381 -5.32 5.05 7.78
C VAL A 381 -6.65 5.62 8.29
N LEU A 382 -7.47 4.79 8.94
CA LEU A 382 -8.72 5.21 9.57
C LEU A 382 -8.47 6.24 10.67
N PHE A 383 -7.42 6.03 11.50
CA PHE A 383 -7.03 7.00 12.52
C PHE A 383 -6.57 8.33 11.92
N ILE A 384 -5.77 8.28 10.86
CA ILE A 384 -5.30 9.49 10.17
C ILE A 384 -6.49 10.26 9.60
N GLY A 385 -7.40 9.60 8.90
CA GLY A 385 -8.60 10.23 8.35
C GLY A 385 -9.50 10.84 9.42
N SER A 386 -9.70 10.13 10.55
CA SER A 386 -10.45 10.63 11.70
C SER A 386 -9.80 11.89 12.30
N ALA A 387 -8.47 11.91 12.42
CA ALA A 387 -7.72 13.05 12.94
C ALA A 387 -7.77 14.27 12.00
N VAL A 388 -7.58 14.06 10.68
CA VAL A 388 -7.64 15.12 9.65
C VAL A 388 -9.03 15.75 9.60
N ALA A 389 -10.08 14.93 9.62
CA ALA A 389 -11.47 15.38 9.58
C ALA A 389 -11.99 15.89 10.93
N LYS A 390 -11.25 15.68 12.03
CA LYS A 390 -11.68 15.97 13.42
C LYS A 390 -13.02 15.30 13.75
N LEU A 391 -13.23 14.08 13.27
CA LEU A 391 -14.44 13.28 13.49
C LEU A 391 -14.14 12.10 14.43
N PRO A 392 -15.12 11.65 15.24
CA PRO A 392 -14.98 10.43 15.98
C PRO A 392 -14.92 9.22 15.04
N MET A 393 -14.05 8.25 15.37
CA MET A 393 -13.76 7.09 14.52
C MET A 393 -15.02 6.29 14.16
N GLU A 394 -15.98 6.16 15.08
CA GLU A 394 -17.23 5.42 14.85
C GLU A 394 -18.06 6.00 13.70
N LYS A 395 -18.04 7.35 13.56
CA LYS A 395 -18.74 8.00 12.42
C LYS A 395 -18.05 7.70 11.11
N VAL A 396 -16.72 7.75 11.09
CA VAL A 396 -15.93 7.45 9.88
C VAL A 396 -16.12 5.99 9.47
N VAL A 397 -16.04 5.05 10.40
CA VAL A 397 -16.27 3.61 10.13
C VAL A 397 -17.66 3.36 9.52
N LYS A 398 -18.71 3.97 10.10
CA LYS A 398 -20.08 3.82 9.56
C LYS A 398 -20.20 4.36 8.14
N ALA A 399 -19.58 5.50 7.85
CA ALA A 399 -19.59 6.09 6.51
C ALA A 399 -18.76 5.27 5.50
N THR A 400 -17.75 4.52 5.96
CA THR A 400 -16.89 3.68 5.12
C THR A 400 -17.56 2.34 4.74
N LEU A 401 -18.58 1.87 5.46
CA LEU A 401 -19.23 0.57 5.21
C LEU A 401 -19.64 0.32 3.75
N PRO A 402 -20.27 1.26 3.02
CA PRO A 402 -20.60 1.05 1.62
C PRO A 402 -19.36 0.89 0.73
N PHE A 403 -18.27 1.55 1.07
CA PHE A 403 -17.02 1.49 0.32
C PHE A 403 -16.26 0.19 0.55
N TYR A 404 -16.38 -0.43 1.74
CA TYR A 404 -15.86 -1.78 1.95
C TYR A 404 -16.47 -2.78 0.98
N LEU A 405 -17.77 -2.66 0.68
CA LEU A 405 -18.40 -3.51 -0.33
C LEU A 405 -17.72 -3.34 -1.70
N CYS A 406 -17.47 -2.09 -2.13
CA CYS A 406 -16.77 -1.79 -3.38
C CYS A 406 -15.35 -2.40 -3.41
N MET A 407 -14.61 -2.27 -2.31
CA MET A 407 -13.26 -2.81 -2.17
C MET A 407 -13.24 -4.33 -2.16
N ILE A 408 -14.17 -4.98 -1.44
CA ILE A 408 -14.30 -6.44 -1.39
C ILE A 408 -14.68 -7.00 -2.77
N VAL A 409 -15.60 -6.35 -3.49
CA VAL A 409 -15.93 -6.76 -4.86
C VAL A 409 -14.69 -6.68 -5.76
N SER A 410 -13.92 -5.60 -5.69
CA SER A 410 -12.67 -5.45 -6.44
C SER A 410 -11.66 -6.54 -6.05
N LEU A 411 -11.52 -6.86 -4.76
CA LEU A 411 -10.66 -7.93 -4.26
C LEU A 411 -11.06 -9.30 -4.81
N LEU A 412 -12.35 -9.63 -4.80
CA LEU A 412 -12.84 -10.89 -5.34
C LEU A 412 -12.63 -10.99 -6.85
N LEU A 413 -12.85 -9.92 -7.60
CA LEU A 413 -12.57 -9.89 -9.03
C LEU A 413 -11.08 -10.12 -9.32
N ILE A 414 -10.17 -9.48 -8.57
CA ILE A 414 -8.72 -9.67 -8.68
C ILE A 414 -8.32 -11.11 -8.31
N THR A 415 -8.97 -11.68 -7.30
CA THR A 415 -8.69 -13.06 -6.84
C THR A 415 -9.08 -14.11 -7.89
N PHE A 416 -10.26 -13.97 -8.50
CA PHE A 416 -10.82 -14.99 -9.38
C PHE A 416 -10.58 -14.75 -10.87
N ILE A 417 -10.15 -13.55 -11.26
CA ILE A 417 -9.86 -13.20 -12.65
C ILE A 417 -8.37 -12.81 -12.78
N PRO A 418 -7.47 -13.80 -13.03
CA PRO A 418 -6.02 -13.55 -13.10
C PRO A 418 -5.63 -12.50 -14.13
N GLN A 419 -6.39 -12.38 -15.22
CA GLN A 419 -6.14 -11.42 -16.30
C GLN A 419 -6.14 -9.97 -15.82
N ILE A 420 -6.91 -9.64 -14.78
CA ILE A 420 -6.92 -8.28 -14.22
C ILE A 420 -5.53 -7.86 -13.74
N SER A 421 -4.77 -8.79 -13.14
CA SER A 421 -3.41 -8.51 -12.69
C SER A 421 -2.34 -8.90 -13.70
N LEU A 422 -2.57 -9.93 -14.52
CA LEU A 422 -1.52 -10.51 -15.36
C LEU A 422 -1.55 -10.05 -16.83
N TRP A 423 -2.65 -9.41 -17.28
CA TRP A 423 -2.78 -9.03 -18.69
C TRP A 423 -1.69 -8.03 -19.12
N LEU A 424 -1.47 -6.98 -18.35
CA LEU A 424 -0.50 -5.93 -18.68
C LEU A 424 0.96 -6.43 -18.58
N PRO A 425 1.38 -7.16 -17.52
CA PRO A 425 2.68 -7.81 -17.47
C PRO A 425 2.92 -8.75 -18.68
N ASN A 426 1.95 -9.61 -19.00
CA ASN A 426 2.08 -10.56 -20.12
C ASN A 426 2.13 -9.88 -21.49
N LEU A 427 1.56 -8.67 -21.62
CA LEU A 427 1.57 -7.92 -22.87
C LEU A 427 2.90 -7.19 -23.10
N LEU A 428 3.53 -6.67 -22.04
CA LEU A 428 4.66 -5.74 -22.11
C LEU A 428 6.00 -6.36 -21.70
N MET A 429 5.99 -7.49 -21.03
CA MET A 429 7.21 -8.21 -20.62
C MET A 429 7.19 -9.60 -21.25
N HIS A 430 7.96 -9.77 -22.30
CA HIS A 430 8.19 -11.05 -22.99
C HIS A 430 9.38 -11.80 -22.41
#